data_fc98678bdbdb6cb9b1c1d6f326b51cc2
#
_entry.id   fc98678bdbdb6cb9b1c1d6f326b51cc2
#
_cell.length_a   1.000
_cell.length_b   1.000
_cell.length_c   1.000
_cell.angle_alpha   90.00
_cell.angle_beta   90.00
_cell.angle_gamma   90.00
#
_symmetry.space_group_name_H-M   'P 1'
#
loop_
_entity.id
_entity.type
_entity.pdbx_description
1 polymer ?
#
loop_
_entity_poly.entity_id
_entity_poly.type
_entity_poly.pdbx_seq_one_letter_code
_entity_poly.pdbx_strand_id
1 'polypeptide(L)'
;MCIRDRYYTWNEIIKNDICDAMKAYGHEVKLLSYEIKSYIKDIEFLNIVENELNNGRNCGKPYDFIFSCNFMPVISKIALRNKIPYVSWTYDSPCMTMYSEMIYNPYNFMFHFDSSEVERIRKSGVKHIYHLPLAVNVRRTDAQIRACADNVSPALINKGVAFMGNLYNNEPDFVESVAGLPDYEKGYINGIKLAQLTMPGSELLEEMFDDALCDRLKKYVSFSKEEEFFVKDTDMILNMLKKNISSMERIGILRELSEVCDVTLYTQSSGCDMRGVRVREYIDYERDMPVMFANSAINLNVTLRNIRTGIPLRALDIMGAGGFLLTNYCPELNEYMTEGKDFVSYIDAGDCCEKAVYYIEHEAERKKIAANGHDRILDMFTYEHQIKKMFDVIRKEL
;
A
#
# COMPACT_ATOMS: atom_id res chain seq x y z
N MET A 1 -28.90 16.13 -0.70
CA MET A 1 -28.18 17.00 -1.61
C MET A 1 -27.29 16.09 -2.45
N CYS A 2 -27.38 16.11 -3.77
CA CYS A 2 -26.55 15.25 -4.62
C CYS A 2 -25.15 15.88 -4.66
N ILE A 3 -24.15 15.21 -4.12
CA ILE A 3 -22.75 15.66 -4.16
C ILE A 3 -22.18 15.26 -5.50
N ARG A 4 -21.51 16.18 -6.19
CA ARG A 4 -20.96 15.97 -7.52
C ARG A 4 -19.44 16.07 -7.50
N ASP A 5 -18.77 14.96 -7.82
CA ASP A 5 -17.34 14.81 -7.67
C ASP A 5 -16.62 14.64 -8.99
N ARG A 6 -15.42 15.19 -9.09
CA ARG A 6 -14.48 14.90 -10.17
C ARG A 6 -13.40 13.98 -9.67
N TYR A 7 -13.43 12.71 -10.09
CA TYR A 7 -12.42 11.73 -9.73
C TYR A 7 -11.37 11.62 -10.83
N TYR A 8 -10.14 12.06 -10.52
CA TYR A 8 -8.97 11.80 -11.34
C TYR A 8 -8.49 10.37 -11.13
N THR A 9 -8.32 9.62 -12.20
CA THR A 9 -7.81 8.26 -12.19
C THR A 9 -6.64 8.09 -13.17
N TRP A 10 -5.62 7.37 -12.73
CA TRP A 10 -4.52 6.86 -13.53
C TRP A 10 -4.63 5.34 -13.79
N ASN A 11 -5.85 4.79 -13.63
CA ASN A 11 -6.20 3.37 -13.71
C ASN A 11 -5.66 2.52 -12.56
N GLU A 12 -5.61 3.08 -11.38
CA GLU A 12 -5.34 2.35 -10.14
C GLU A 12 -6.31 1.19 -9.95
N ILE A 13 -5.81 0.09 -9.35
CA ILE A 13 -6.56 -1.16 -9.20
C ILE A 13 -7.85 -1.03 -8.36
N ILE A 14 -7.91 -0.04 -7.47
CA ILE A 14 -9.02 0.21 -6.56
C ILE A 14 -10.06 1.22 -7.08
N LYS A 15 -9.87 1.74 -8.29
CA LYS A 15 -10.73 2.77 -8.89
C LYS A 15 -12.22 2.41 -8.89
N ASN A 16 -12.55 1.21 -9.37
CA ASN A 16 -13.94 0.78 -9.49
C ASN A 16 -14.59 0.67 -8.11
N ASP A 17 -13.89 0.10 -7.14
CA ASP A 17 -14.37 -0.10 -5.77
C ASP A 17 -14.68 1.24 -5.09
N ILE A 18 -13.81 2.24 -5.23
CA ILE A 18 -14.04 3.59 -4.71
C ILE A 18 -15.23 4.26 -5.40
N CYS A 19 -15.29 4.21 -6.74
CA CYS A 19 -16.41 4.80 -7.48
C CYS A 19 -17.77 4.22 -7.07
N ASP A 20 -17.83 2.91 -6.89
CA ASP A 20 -19.06 2.23 -6.52
C ASP A 20 -19.49 2.60 -5.09
N ALA A 21 -18.54 2.69 -4.16
CA ALA A 21 -18.81 3.13 -2.80
C ALA A 21 -19.26 4.61 -2.74
N MET A 22 -18.62 5.51 -3.49
CA MET A 22 -19.02 6.91 -3.57
C MET A 22 -20.43 7.06 -4.15
N LYS A 23 -20.76 6.33 -5.23
CA LYS A 23 -22.11 6.31 -5.81
C LYS A 23 -23.14 5.74 -4.83
N ALA A 24 -22.81 4.66 -4.11
CA ALA A 24 -23.69 4.10 -3.08
C ALA A 24 -23.94 5.09 -1.93
N TYR A 25 -22.99 5.98 -1.66
CA TYR A 25 -23.12 7.06 -0.67
C TYR A 25 -23.89 8.28 -1.20
N GLY A 26 -24.34 8.25 -2.46
CA GLY A 26 -25.18 9.28 -3.07
C GLY A 26 -24.43 10.33 -3.89
N HIS A 27 -23.20 10.05 -4.31
CA HIS A 27 -22.39 10.96 -5.11
C HIS A 27 -22.58 10.73 -6.61
N GLU A 28 -22.59 11.80 -7.40
CA GLU A 28 -22.46 11.77 -8.86
C GLU A 28 -20.98 11.86 -9.22
N VAL A 29 -20.33 10.70 -9.41
CA VAL A 29 -18.90 10.63 -9.71
C VAL A 29 -18.64 10.73 -11.21
N LYS A 30 -17.85 11.72 -11.63
CA LYS A 30 -17.34 11.85 -13.00
C LYS A 30 -15.85 11.54 -13.07
N LEU A 31 -15.50 10.50 -13.79
CA LEU A 31 -14.10 10.09 -14.00
C LEU A 31 -13.38 11.01 -14.97
N LEU A 32 -12.13 11.32 -14.66
CA LEU A 32 -11.14 11.91 -15.54
C LEU A 32 -9.94 11.00 -15.63
N SER A 33 -9.79 10.28 -16.74
CA SER A 33 -8.60 9.47 -17.01
C SER A 33 -7.60 10.30 -17.83
N TYR A 34 -6.41 10.46 -17.29
CA TYR A 34 -5.30 11.16 -17.94
C TYR A 34 -3.99 10.67 -17.36
N GLU A 35 -2.96 10.52 -18.19
CA GLU A 35 -1.61 10.21 -17.76
C GLU A 35 -0.85 11.52 -17.48
N ILE A 36 -0.66 11.84 -16.21
CA ILE A 36 0.06 13.03 -15.78
C ILE A 36 1.52 12.91 -16.21
N LYS A 37 1.99 13.87 -17.03
CA LYS A 37 3.37 13.94 -17.55
C LYS A 37 4.34 14.57 -16.54
N SER A 38 3.84 15.45 -15.67
CA SER A 38 4.57 16.05 -14.56
C SER A 38 3.63 16.28 -13.38
N TYR A 39 3.98 15.79 -12.22
CA TYR A 39 3.18 15.99 -11.01
C TYR A 39 3.09 17.44 -10.54
N ILE A 40 3.90 18.33 -11.13
CA ILE A 40 4.01 19.73 -10.72
C ILE A 40 3.59 20.72 -11.80
N LYS A 41 3.95 20.49 -13.07
CA LYS A 41 3.80 21.46 -14.16
C LYS A 41 3.20 20.85 -15.44
N ASP A 42 2.13 20.07 -15.31
CA ASP A 42 1.40 19.55 -16.47
C ASP A 42 0.36 20.57 -16.94
N ILE A 43 0.75 21.43 -17.89
CA ILE A 43 -0.11 22.51 -18.41
C ILE A 43 -1.33 21.94 -19.15
N GLU A 44 -1.16 20.86 -19.89
CA GLU A 44 -2.26 20.22 -20.62
C GLU A 44 -3.31 19.68 -19.64
N PHE A 45 -2.87 18.97 -18.61
CA PHE A 45 -3.75 18.48 -17.56
C PHE A 45 -4.46 19.62 -16.81
N LEU A 46 -3.72 20.68 -16.44
CA LEU A 46 -4.29 21.86 -15.80
C LEU A 46 -5.43 22.44 -16.63
N ASN A 47 -5.23 22.64 -17.96
CA ASN A 47 -6.25 23.19 -18.85
C ASN A 47 -7.47 22.26 -18.96
N ILE A 48 -7.27 20.96 -19.05
CA ILE A 48 -8.39 19.98 -19.11
C ILE A 48 -9.25 20.10 -17.86
N VAL A 49 -8.65 20.06 -16.67
CA VAL A 49 -9.41 20.11 -15.41
C VAL A 49 -10.09 21.46 -15.21
N GLU A 50 -9.39 22.57 -15.48
CA GLU A 50 -9.98 23.92 -15.37
C GLU A 50 -11.17 24.11 -16.31
N ASN A 51 -11.07 23.63 -17.55
CA ASN A 51 -12.18 23.66 -18.51
C ASN A 51 -13.40 22.85 -18.01
N GLU A 52 -13.15 21.66 -17.45
CA GLU A 52 -14.22 20.83 -16.87
C GLU A 52 -14.91 21.52 -15.68
N LEU A 53 -14.14 22.13 -14.77
CA LEU A 53 -14.67 22.87 -13.65
C LEU A 53 -15.52 24.07 -14.10
N ASN A 54 -15.04 24.82 -15.10
CA ASN A 54 -15.75 25.97 -15.66
C ASN A 54 -17.02 25.53 -16.38
N ASN A 55 -16.98 24.45 -17.16
CA ASN A 55 -18.18 23.91 -17.82
C ASN A 55 -19.23 23.50 -16.79
N GLY A 56 -18.82 22.86 -15.69
CA GLY A 56 -19.72 22.52 -14.58
C GLY A 56 -20.42 23.75 -13.99
N ARG A 57 -19.66 24.84 -13.74
CA ARG A 57 -20.19 26.12 -13.23
C ARG A 57 -21.15 26.77 -14.23
N ASN A 58 -20.77 26.85 -15.49
CA ASN A 58 -21.56 27.49 -16.55
C ASN A 58 -22.90 26.76 -16.82
N CYS A 59 -22.92 25.44 -16.63
CA CYS A 59 -24.14 24.63 -16.74
C CYS A 59 -24.98 24.59 -15.43
N GLY A 60 -24.63 25.36 -14.41
CA GLY A 60 -25.32 25.36 -13.12
C GLY A 60 -25.15 24.06 -12.32
N LYS A 61 -24.15 23.25 -12.64
CA LYS A 61 -23.82 21.99 -11.98
C LYS A 61 -22.35 21.96 -11.58
N PRO A 62 -21.90 22.78 -10.61
CA PRO A 62 -20.52 22.80 -10.16
C PRO A 62 -20.14 21.46 -9.52
N TYR A 63 -18.83 21.18 -9.46
CA TYR A 63 -18.29 20.09 -8.67
C TYR A 63 -18.11 20.55 -7.22
N ASP A 64 -18.40 19.68 -6.26
CA ASP A 64 -18.24 19.95 -4.83
C ASP A 64 -16.80 19.73 -4.38
N PHE A 65 -16.11 18.75 -4.97
CA PHE A 65 -14.66 18.51 -4.73
C PHE A 65 -14.00 17.75 -5.89
N ILE A 66 -12.67 17.71 -5.85
CA ILE A 66 -11.84 16.84 -6.72
C ILE A 66 -11.29 15.70 -5.84
N PHE A 67 -11.31 14.49 -6.36
CA PHE A 67 -10.77 13.30 -5.67
C PHE A 67 -9.64 12.64 -6.46
N SER A 68 -8.64 12.10 -5.78
CA SER A 68 -7.68 11.17 -6.37
C SER A 68 -7.19 10.13 -5.36
N CYS A 69 -6.83 8.95 -5.87
CA CYS A 69 -5.94 8.04 -5.15
C CYS A 69 -4.53 8.62 -5.17
N ASN A 70 -3.84 8.58 -4.05
CA ASN A 70 -2.61 9.27 -3.78
C ASN A 70 -2.71 10.80 -3.91
N PHE A 71 -1.80 11.49 -3.27
CA PHE A 71 -1.74 12.95 -3.34
C PHE A 71 -1.07 13.41 -4.65
N MET A 72 -1.72 14.32 -5.39
CA MET A 72 -1.23 14.87 -6.66
C MET A 72 -1.03 16.38 -6.54
N PRO A 73 0.21 16.88 -6.48
CA PRO A 73 0.49 18.33 -6.33
C PRO A 73 -0.16 19.19 -7.40
N VAL A 74 -0.19 18.71 -8.65
CA VAL A 74 -0.83 19.43 -9.77
C VAL A 74 -2.34 19.60 -9.55
N ILE A 75 -3.04 18.61 -8.97
CA ILE A 75 -4.46 18.71 -8.62
C ILE A 75 -4.64 19.70 -7.47
N SER A 76 -3.77 19.64 -6.47
CA SER A 76 -3.78 20.58 -5.35
C SER A 76 -3.60 22.04 -5.84
N LYS A 77 -2.75 22.32 -6.84
CA LYS A 77 -2.63 23.64 -7.47
C LYS A 77 -3.94 24.10 -8.11
N ILE A 78 -4.64 23.19 -8.80
CA ILE A 78 -5.95 23.48 -9.41
C ILE A 78 -6.97 23.80 -8.31
N ALA A 79 -7.00 22.99 -7.28
CA ALA A 79 -7.91 23.16 -6.14
C ALA A 79 -7.71 24.53 -5.47
N LEU A 80 -6.46 24.95 -5.24
CA LEU A 80 -6.11 26.25 -4.69
C LEU A 80 -6.62 27.41 -5.57
N ARG A 81 -6.36 27.35 -6.89
CA ARG A 81 -6.79 28.39 -7.84
C ARG A 81 -8.31 28.53 -7.93
N ASN A 82 -9.02 27.41 -7.87
CA ASN A 82 -10.47 27.34 -8.03
C ASN A 82 -11.23 27.42 -6.70
N LYS A 83 -10.53 27.44 -5.57
CA LYS A 83 -11.10 27.41 -4.21
C LYS A 83 -12.10 26.25 -4.03
N ILE A 84 -11.73 25.08 -4.54
CA ILE A 84 -12.51 23.84 -4.44
C ILE A 84 -11.78 22.84 -3.53
N PRO A 85 -12.45 22.10 -2.65
CA PRO A 85 -11.81 21.05 -1.85
C PRO A 85 -11.17 19.99 -2.75
N TYR A 86 -9.96 19.56 -2.36
CA TYR A 86 -9.25 18.43 -2.96
C TYR A 86 -9.09 17.32 -1.92
N VAL A 87 -9.69 16.19 -2.19
CA VAL A 87 -9.66 15.00 -1.35
C VAL A 87 -8.70 13.99 -1.95
N SER A 88 -7.70 13.56 -1.21
CA SER A 88 -6.80 12.49 -1.62
C SER A 88 -6.78 11.36 -0.60
N TRP A 89 -6.82 10.10 -1.08
CA TRP A 89 -6.66 8.93 -0.23
C TRP A 89 -5.43 8.15 -0.69
N THR A 90 -4.37 8.23 0.13
CA THR A 90 -3.07 7.66 -0.19
C THR A 90 -3.00 6.21 0.25
N TYR A 91 -2.65 5.32 -0.69
CA TYR A 91 -2.47 3.89 -0.45
C TYR A 91 -1.04 3.40 -0.77
N ASP A 92 -0.20 4.24 -1.36
CA ASP A 92 1.22 3.95 -1.56
C ASP A 92 2.07 4.46 -0.39
N SER A 93 3.06 3.70 0.02
CA SER A 93 4.05 4.11 1.01
C SER A 93 5.46 3.70 0.56
N PRO A 94 6.38 4.70 0.42
CA PRO A 94 6.16 6.13 0.57
C PRO A 94 5.43 6.73 -0.63
N CYS A 95 4.59 7.74 -0.38
CA CYS A 95 4.00 8.56 -1.42
C CYS A 95 4.90 9.79 -1.65
N MET A 96 5.80 9.71 -2.63
CA MET A 96 6.82 10.75 -2.88
C MET A 96 6.23 12.11 -3.24
N THR A 97 5.04 12.16 -3.83
CA THR A 97 4.34 13.39 -4.18
C THR A 97 3.88 14.21 -2.96
N MET A 98 3.81 13.58 -1.78
CA MET A 98 3.54 14.29 -0.50
C MET A 98 4.74 15.08 0.03
N TYR A 99 5.92 14.99 -0.58
CA TYR A 99 7.06 15.85 -0.27
C TYR A 99 7.05 17.14 -1.12
N SER A 100 5.87 17.65 -1.44
CA SER A 100 5.67 18.90 -2.20
C SER A 100 5.14 20.01 -1.29
N GLU A 101 5.52 21.25 -1.56
CA GLU A 101 4.97 22.46 -0.94
C GLU A 101 3.43 22.51 -0.99
N MET A 102 2.85 21.81 -1.96
CA MET A 102 1.40 21.75 -2.14
C MET A 102 0.65 21.03 -1.02
N ILE A 103 1.32 20.29 -0.14
CA ILE A 103 0.67 19.68 1.03
C ILE A 103 0.12 20.73 2.02
N TYR A 104 0.65 21.95 2.01
CA TYR A 104 0.22 23.06 2.88
C TYR A 104 -1.00 23.84 2.33
N ASN A 105 -1.51 23.44 1.14
CA ASN A 105 -2.68 24.08 0.56
C ASN A 105 -3.91 23.89 1.46
N PRO A 106 -4.59 25.00 1.88
CA PRO A 106 -5.72 24.91 2.81
C PRO A 106 -6.98 24.23 2.23
N TYR A 107 -7.04 23.99 0.94
CA TYR A 107 -8.14 23.27 0.29
C TYR A 107 -7.90 21.76 0.22
N ASN A 108 -6.76 21.24 0.69
CA ASN A 108 -6.50 19.81 0.73
C ASN A 108 -7.23 19.16 1.93
N PHE A 109 -7.77 17.96 1.68
CA PHE A 109 -8.20 16.98 2.68
C PHE A 109 -7.51 15.67 2.36
N MET A 110 -6.38 15.42 3.04
CA MET A 110 -5.52 14.27 2.76
C MET A 110 -5.79 13.15 3.75
N PHE A 111 -6.02 11.95 3.23
CA PHE A 111 -6.18 10.73 4.02
C PHE A 111 -5.04 9.78 3.71
N HIS A 112 -4.42 9.23 4.74
CA HIS A 112 -3.31 8.29 4.63
C HIS A 112 -3.54 7.07 5.51
N PHE A 113 -3.18 5.88 5.00
CA PHE A 113 -3.46 4.62 5.69
C PHE A 113 -2.45 4.29 6.79
N ASP A 114 -1.29 4.92 6.85
CA ASP A 114 -0.25 4.72 7.85
C ASP A 114 -0.26 5.89 8.84
N SER A 115 -0.63 5.61 10.10
CA SER A 115 -0.75 6.63 11.14
C SER A 115 0.57 7.31 11.47
N SER A 116 1.69 6.61 11.33
CA SER A 116 3.03 7.17 11.54
C SER A 116 3.35 8.28 10.51
N GLU A 117 2.95 8.08 9.25
CA GLU A 117 3.09 9.09 8.19
C GLU A 117 2.18 10.29 8.43
N VAL A 118 0.94 10.05 8.87
CA VAL A 118 0.02 11.14 9.29
C VAL A 118 0.65 11.99 10.38
N GLU A 119 1.21 11.36 11.41
CA GLU A 119 1.87 12.06 12.51
C GLU A 119 3.10 12.86 12.04
N ARG A 120 3.94 12.26 11.19
CA ARG A 120 5.12 12.92 10.61
C ARG A 120 4.73 14.17 9.82
N ILE A 121 3.74 14.05 8.93
CA ILE A 121 3.26 15.16 8.10
C ILE A 121 2.57 16.23 8.95
N ARG A 122 1.78 15.84 9.95
CA ARG A 122 1.15 16.78 10.88
C ARG A 122 2.17 17.58 11.69
N LYS A 123 3.27 16.96 12.12
CA LYS A 123 4.38 17.63 12.80
C LYS A 123 5.07 18.71 11.93
N SER A 124 4.99 18.59 10.60
CA SER A 124 5.50 19.64 9.69
C SER A 124 4.55 20.85 9.54
N GLY A 125 3.40 20.85 10.23
CA GLY A 125 2.45 21.97 10.23
C GLY A 125 1.26 21.81 9.28
N VAL A 126 1.11 20.67 8.63
CA VAL A 126 -0.05 20.37 7.78
C VAL A 126 -1.27 20.10 8.66
N LYS A 127 -2.40 20.80 8.39
CA LYS A 127 -3.60 20.74 9.23
C LYS A 127 -4.56 19.64 8.80
N HIS A 128 -4.85 19.55 7.50
CA HIS A 128 -5.88 18.66 6.96
C HIS A 128 -5.27 17.35 6.45
N ILE A 129 -4.63 16.61 7.35
CA ILE A 129 -4.13 15.24 7.15
C ILE A 129 -4.74 14.33 8.20
N TYR A 130 -5.35 13.23 7.78
CA TYR A 130 -6.14 12.33 8.62
C TYR A 130 -5.74 10.89 8.39
N HIS A 131 -5.71 10.11 9.48
CA HIS A 131 -5.53 8.65 9.37
C HIS A 131 -6.83 8.01 8.90
N LEU A 132 -6.72 7.21 7.85
CA LEU A 132 -7.82 6.42 7.32
C LEU A 132 -7.27 5.11 6.74
N PRO A 133 -7.45 3.97 7.41
CA PRO A 133 -7.04 2.68 6.88
C PRO A 133 -7.61 2.41 5.49
N LEU A 134 -6.96 1.54 4.73
CA LEU A 134 -7.43 1.09 3.43
C LEU A 134 -8.71 0.25 3.56
N ALA A 135 -9.28 -0.14 2.43
CA ALA A 135 -10.53 -0.87 2.37
C ALA A 135 -10.49 -2.00 1.34
N VAL A 136 -11.45 -2.91 1.45
CA VAL A 136 -11.68 -3.99 0.49
C VAL A 136 -13.16 -4.05 0.09
N ASN A 137 -13.42 -4.39 -1.17
CA ASN A 137 -14.78 -4.60 -1.68
C ASN A 137 -15.22 -6.03 -1.45
N VAL A 138 -15.68 -6.33 -0.22
CA VAL A 138 -16.10 -7.68 0.16
C VAL A 138 -17.26 -8.19 -0.71
N ARG A 139 -18.18 -7.32 -1.13
CA ARG A 139 -19.31 -7.74 -2.00
C ARG A 139 -18.83 -8.28 -3.33
N ARG A 140 -17.89 -7.60 -4.00
CA ARG A 140 -17.29 -8.05 -5.25
C ARG A 140 -16.50 -9.33 -5.02
N THR A 141 -15.67 -9.35 -3.99
CA THR A 141 -14.84 -10.50 -3.59
C THR A 141 -15.69 -11.76 -3.37
N ASP A 142 -16.72 -11.68 -2.55
CA ASP A 142 -17.66 -12.77 -2.28
C ASP A 142 -18.43 -13.23 -3.52
N ALA A 143 -18.89 -12.29 -4.35
CA ALA A 143 -19.58 -12.63 -5.58
C ALA A 143 -18.66 -13.41 -6.53
N GLN A 144 -17.39 -13.01 -6.63
CA GLN A 144 -16.40 -13.68 -7.47
C GLN A 144 -16.05 -15.08 -6.94
N ILE A 145 -15.86 -15.23 -5.62
CA ILE A 145 -15.60 -16.53 -5.00
C ILE A 145 -16.78 -17.49 -5.24
N ARG A 146 -18.02 -17.03 -5.04
CA ARG A 146 -19.23 -17.84 -5.29
C ARG A 146 -19.38 -18.21 -6.77
N ALA A 147 -19.09 -17.30 -7.69
CA ALA A 147 -19.18 -17.57 -9.11
C ALA A 147 -18.19 -18.65 -9.59
N CYS A 148 -17.06 -18.79 -8.90
CA CYS A 148 -16.04 -19.79 -9.22
C CYS A 148 -16.13 -21.07 -8.39
N ALA A 149 -17.03 -21.17 -7.39
CA ALA A 149 -17.05 -22.24 -6.38
C ALA A 149 -17.11 -23.66 -6.97
N ASP A 150 -17.87 -23.86 -8.05
CA ASP A 150 -18.05 -25.17 -8.69
C ASP A 150 -16.90 -25.54 -9.64
N ASN A 151 -16.04 -24.60 -10.01
CA ASN A 151 -14.96 -24.82 -10.98
C ASN A 151 -13.73 -23.96 -10.71
N VAL A 152 -13.15 -24.11 -9.52
CA VAL A 152 -11.90 -23.41 -9.18
C VAL A 152 -10.73 -23.97 -9.98
N SER A 153 -10.00 -23.10 -10.67
CA SER A 153 -8.80 -23.51 -11.40
C SER A 153 -7.78 -24.15 -10.42
N PRO A 154 -7.22 -25.33 -10.75
CA PRO A 154 -6.17 -25.94 -9.92
C PRO A 154 -4.96 -25.05 -9.67
N ALA A 155 -4.75 -24.04 -10.55
CA ALA A 155 -3.69 -23.06 -10.39
C ALA A 155 -3.92 -22.09 -9.21
N LEU A 156 -5.15 -21.94 -8.74
CA LEU A 156 -5.56 -21.07 -7.64
C LEU A 156 -5.75 -21.80 -6.31
N ILE A 157 -5.50 -23.11 -6.28
CA ILE A 157 -5.64 -23.92 -5.05
C ILE A 157 -4.24 -24.19 -4.48
N ASN A 158 -4.03 -23.79 -3.23
CA ASN A 158 -2.77 -23.98 -2.52
C ASN A 158 -2.99 -24.70 -1.19
N LYS A 159 -2.45 -25.92 -1.07
CA LYS A 159 -2.56 -26.71 0.17
C LYS A 159 -1.55 -26.29 1.25
N GLY A 160 -0.54 -25.49 0.88
CA GLY A 160 0.47 -24.91 1.75
C GLY A 160 0.35 -23.38 1.79
N VAL A 161 1.46 -22.69 1.67
CA VAL A 161 1.55 -21.24 1.73
C VAL A 161 1.48 -20.62 0.34
N ALA A 162 0.61 -19.62 0.16
CA ALA A 162 0.56 -18.76 -1.00
C ALA A 162 1.08 -17.36 -0.65
N PHE A 163 1.97 -16.81 -1.47
CA PHE A 163 2.39 -15.42 -1.42
C PHE A 163 2.11 -14.76 -2.77
N MET A 164 1.44 -13.62 -2.74
CA MET A 164 1.19 -12.81 -3.93
C MET A 164 1.79 -11.43 -3.78
N GLY A 165 2.79 -11.11 -4.60
CA GLY A 165 3.43 -9.79 -4.55
C GLY A 165 4.72 -9.70 -5.34
N ASN A 166 5.24 -8.49 -5.47
CA ASN A 166 6.53 -8.22 -6.07
C ASN A 166 7.65 -8.57 -5.09
N LEU A 167 8.73 -9.17 -5.57
CA LEU A 167 9.93 -9.44 -4.75
C LEU A 167 10.86 -8.23 -4.64
N TYR A 168 10.70 -7.21 -5.51
CA TYR A 168 11.58 -6.04 -5.60
C TYR A 168 13.06 -6.38 -5.87
N ASN A 169 13.35 -7.59 -6.35
CA ASN A 169 14.70 -8.05 -6.68
C ASN A 169 15.24 -7.44 -7.98
N ASN A 170 14.39 -6.80 -8.78
CA ASN A 170 14.80 -6.04 -9.97
C ASN A 170 15.17 -4.59 -9.65
N GLU A 171 14.87 -4.12 -8.44
CA GLU A 171 15.37 -2.84 -7.95
C GLU A 171 16.89 -2.97 -7.70
N PRO A 172 17.70 -2.01 -8.17
CA PRO A 172 19.14 -2.10 -7.96
C PRO A 172 19.45 -2.09 -6.46
N ASP A 173 20.32 -2.97 -6.02
CA ASP A 173 20.86 -2.86 -4.66
C ASP A 173 21.64 -1.54 -4.56
N PHE A 174 21.33 -0.74 -3.54
CA PHE A 174 21.93 0.57 -3.38
C PHE A 174 23.46 0.49 -3.37
N VAL A 175 24.01 -0.44 -2.59
CA VAL A 175 25.47 -0.59 -2.42
C VAL A 175 26.16 -0.99 -3.74
N GLU A 176 25.54 -1.89 -4.49
CA GLU A 176 26.07 -2.38 -5.76
C GLU A 176 25.89 -1.36 -6.90
N SER A 177 24.86 -0.52 -6.83
CA SER A 177 24.54 0.45 -7.88
C SER A 177 25.37 1.73 -7.82
N VAL A 178 25.99 2.01 -6.66
CA VAL A 178 26.77 3.24 -6.46
C VAL A 178 28.23 3.04 -6.87
N ALA A 179 28.59 3.55 -8.05
CA ALA A 179 29.96 3.48 -8.55
C ALA A 179 30.95 4.23 -7.64
N GLY A 180 32.07 3.58 -7.33
CA GLY A 180 33.15 4.19 -6.54
C GLY A 180 32.86 4.33 -5.04
N LEU A 181 31.77 3.75 -4.53
CA LEU A 181 31.50 3.71 -3.10
C LEU A 181 32.62 2.96 -2.38
N PRO A 182 33.28 3.57 -1.35
CA PRO A 182 34.37 2.92 -0.63
C PRO A 182 33.93 1.66 0.11
N ASP A 183 34.84 0.71 0.30
CA ASP A 183 34.56 -0.57 0.95
C ASP A 183 34.08 -0.43 2.40
N TYR A 184 34.53 0.61 3.09
CA TYR A 184 34.04 0.92 4.44
C TYR A 184 32.54 1.25 4.45
N GLU A 185 32.08 2.16 3.59
CA GLU A 185 30.67 2.54 3.46
C GLU A 185 29.83 1.36 2.98
N LYS A 186 30.32 0.57 2.03
CA LYS A 186 29.67 -0.68 1.59
C LYS A 186 29.46 -1.65 2.75
N GLY A 187 30.52 -1.92 3.50
CA GLY A 187 30.47 -2.81 4.65
C GLY A 187 29.55 -2.30 5.76
N TYR A 188 29.59 -1.01 6.04
CA TYR A 188 28.74 -0.37 7.05
C TYR A 188 27.25 -0.46 6.68
N ILE A 189 26.88 -0.10 5.44
CA ILE A 189 25.47 -0.16 4.97
C ILE A 189 24.98 -1.61 4.95
N ASN A 190 25.80 -2.55 4.43
CA ASN A 190 25.42 -3.97 4.42
C ASN A 190 25.29 -4.52 5.84
N GLY A 191 26.13 -4.09 6.78
CA GLY A 191 26.02 -4.44 8.20
C GLY A 191 24.68 -3.97 8.80
N ILE A 192 24.27 -2.72 8.53
CA ILE A 192 22.97 -2.21 9.00
C ILE A 192 21.81 -2.99 8.36
N LYS A 193 21.87 -3.26 7.04
CA LYS A 193 20.83 -4.06 6.34
C LYS A 193 20.66 -5.44 6.99
N LEU A 194 21.76 -6.13 7.25
CA LEU A 194 21.74 -7.46 7.88
C LEU A 194 21.24 -7.39 9.33
N ALA A 195 21.68 -6.40 10.11
CA ALA A 195 21.21 -6.21 11.48
C ALA A 195 19.70 -5.93 11.52
N GLN A 196 19.19 -5.10 10.59
CA GLN A 196 17.76 -4.82 10.49
C GLN A 196 16.93 -6.09 10.17
N LEU A 197 17.46 -7.01 9.38
CA LEU A 197 16.79 -8.30 9.08
C LEU A 197 16.67 -9.19 10.34
N THR A 198 17.64 -9.12 11.25
CA THR A 198 17.66 -9.94 12.46
C THR A 198 16.98 -9.28 13.65
N MET A 199 16.55 -8.01 13.52
CA MET A 199 15.89 -7.23 14.57
C MET A 199 14.52 -6.74 14.07
N PRO A 200 13.54 -7.61 13.90
CA PRO A 200 12.20 -7.20 13.46
C PRO A 200 11.55 -6.26 14.49
N GLY A 201 10.82 -5.27 14.00
CA GLY A 201 10.15 -4.27 14.85
C GLY A 201 11.05 -3.12 15.34
N SER A 202 12.36 -3.15 15.08
CA SER A 202 13.25 -2.02 15.33
C SER A 202 13.32 -1.08 14.11
N GLU A 203 13.63 0.19 14.35
CA GLU A 203 13.88 1.22 13.33
C GLU A 203 15.40 1.44 13.15
N LEU A 204 16.18 0.36 13.26
CA LEU A 204 17.65 0.42 13.29
C LEU A 204 18.23 1.14 12.07
N LEU A 205 17.61 0.95 10.89
CA LEU A 205 18.07 1.62 9.68
C LEU A 205 17.98 3.14 9.82
N GLU A 206 16.87 3.68 10.34
CA GLU A 206 16.68 5.11 10.55
C GLU A 206 17.61 5.66 11.64
N GLU A 207 17.79 4.90 12.72
CA GLU A 207 18.64 5.30 13.85
C GLU A 207 20.11 5.37 13.46
N MET A 208 20.57 4.45 12.62
CA MET A 208 21.97 4.35 12.19
C MET A 208 22.29 5.17 10.93
N PHE A 209 21.25 5.60 10.19
CA PHE A 209 21.41 6.37 8.95
C PHE A 209 21.27 7.86 9.24
N ASP A 210 22.31 8.44 9.83
CA ASP A 210 22.35 9.85 10.21
C ASP A 210 22.74 10.78 9.05
N ASP A 211 22.61 12.09 9.27
CA ASP A 211 22.97 13.11 8.29
C ASP A 211 24.47 13.05 7.93
N ALA A 212 25.34 12.62 8.87
CA ALA A 212 26.77 12.50 8.62
C ALA A 212 27.09 11.36 7.65
N LEU A 213 26.40 10.21 7.76
CA LEU A 213 26.50 9.13 6.77
C LEU A 213 25.97 9.60 5.41
N CYS A 214 24.80 10.26 5.42
CA CYS A 214 24.21 10.79 4.20
C CYS A 214 25.17 11.76 3.48
N ASP A 215 25.82 12.67 4.19
CA ASP A 215 26.78 13.64 3.63
C ASP A 215 28.04 12.97 3.06
N ARG A 216 28.45 11.84 3.61
CA ARG A 216 29.52 11.04 3.00
C ARG A 216 29.05 10.39 1.71
N LEU A 217 27.85 9.85 1.67
CA LEU A 217 27.27 9.17 0.51
C LEU A 217 26.95 10.12 -0.66
N LYS A 218 26.55 11.35 -0.38
CA LYS A 218 26.28 12.39 -1.42
C LYS A 218 27.47 12.65 -2.36
N LYS A 219 28.68 12.31 -1.96
CA LYS A 219 29.87 12.41 -2.82
C LYS A 219 29.85 11.41 -3.98
N TYR A 220 29.06 10.35 -3.85
CA TYR A 220 29.00 9.22 -4.79
C TYR A 220 27.64 9.07 -5.44
N VAL A 221 26.60 9.71 -4.89
CA VAL A 221 25.22 9.63 -5.35
C VAL A 221 24.67 11.02 -5.58
N SER A 222 24.06 11.23 -6.74
CA SER A 222 23.29 12.43 -7.02
C SER A 222 21.85 12.04 -7.42
N PHE A 223 20.87 12.67 -6.80
CA PHE A 223 19.47 12.46 -7.16
C PHE A 223 18.96 13.62 -7.99
N SER A 224 18.34 13.29 -9.13
CA SER A 224 17.56 14.27 -9.88
C SER A 224 16.26 14.53 -9.14
N LYS A 225 16.02 15.77 -8.75
CA LYS A 225 14.79 16.21 -8.07
C LYS A 225 14.14 17.31 -8.89
N GLU A 226 12.83 17.30 -8.96
CA GLU A 226 12.12 18.50 -9.41
C GLU A 226 12.19 19.56 -8.30
N GLU A 227 12.46 20.82 -8.66
CA GLU A 227 12.74 21.93 -7.72
C GLU A 227 11.63 22.15 -6.68
N GLU A 228 10.40 21.75 -6.98
CA GLU A 228 9.24 21.92 -6.08
C GLU A 228 9.06 20.79 -5.06
N PHE A 229 9.94 19.76 -5.09
CA PHE A 229 9.96 18.70 -4.08
C PHE A 229 11.06 18.94 -3.04
N PHE A 230 10.68 18.87 -1.76
CA PHE A 230 11.62 19.04 -0.64
C PHE A 230 12.12 17.72 -0.05
N VAL A 231 12.01 16.62 -0.82
CA VAL A 231 12.55 15.30 -0.42
C VAL A 231 14.04 15.43 -0.13
N LYS A 232 14.45 15.02 1.05
CA LYS A 232 15.86 14.96 1.40
C LYS A 232 16.54 13.77 0.71
N ASP A 233 17.83 13.89 0.41
CA ASP A 233 18.63 12.77 -0.12
C ASP A 233 18.63 11.59 0.85
N THR A 234 18.65 11.88 2.15
CA THR A 234 18.52 10.88 3.23
C THR A 234 17.25 10.04 3.07
N ASP A 235 16.08 10.69 2.85
CA ASP A 235 14.81 9.98 2.67
C ASP A 235 14.83 9.10 1.41
N MET A 236 15.45 9.58 0.32
CA MET A 236 15.57 8.81 -0.92
C MET A 236 16.45 7.57 -0.73
N ILE A 237 17.61 7.71 -0.09
CA ILE A 237 18.51 6.59 0.20
C ILE A 237 17.83 5.59 1.14
N LEU A 238 17.20 6.08 2.23
CA LEU A 238 16.45 5.23 3.16
C LEU A 238 15.35 4.44 2.47
N ASN A 239 14.60 5.05 1.56
CA ASN A 239 13.58 4.36 0.79
C ASN A 239 14.15 3.25 -0.10
N MET A 240 15.29 3.48 -0.74
CA MET A 240 15.99 2.44 -1.52
C MET A 240 16.46 1.29 -0.62
N LEU A 241 17.09 1.60 0.51
CA LEU A 241 17.58 0.59 1.46
C LEU A 241 16.42 -0.23 2.06
N LYS A 242 15.29 0.40 2.41
CA LYS A 242 14.08 -0.28 2.90
C LYS A 242 13.52 -1.24 1.86
N LYS A 243 13.49 -0.85 0.57
CA LYS A 243 13.08 -1.74 -0.52
C LYS A 243 14.04 -2.93 -0.65
N ASN A 244 15.36 -2.69 -0.57
CA ASN A 244 16.35 -3.77 -0.60
C ASN A 244 16.15 -4.75 0.56
N ILE A 245 15.97 -4.27 1.77
CA ILE A 245 15.69 -5.11 2.96
C ILE A 245 14.40 -5.90 2.75
N SER A 246 13.32 -5.25 2.28
CA SER A 246 12.05 -5.94 2.00
C SER A 246 12.19 -7.05 0.95
N SER A 247 13.04 -6.84 -0.06
CA SER A 247 13.39 -7.87 -1.05
C SER A 247 14.09 -9.06 -0.38
N MET A 248 15.10 -8.79 0.44
CA MET A 248 15.85 -9.82 1.17
C MET A 248 14.92 -10.62 2.10
N GLU A 249 14.03 -9.95 2.84
CA GLU A 249 13.05 -10.60 3.72
C GLU A 249 12.11 -11.52 2.94
N ARG A 250 11.49 -11.02 1.86
CA ARG A 250 10.55 -11.81 1.06
C ARG A 250 11.19 -13.06 0.48
N ILE A 251 12.39 -12.91 -0.09
CA ILE A 251 13.13 -14.02 -0.67
C ILE A 251 13.56 -15.00 0.43
N GLY A 252 14.08 -14.50 1.55
CA GLY A 252 14.53 -15.31 2.68
C GLY A 252 13.40 -16.16 3.25
N ILE A 253 12.29 -15.53 3.65
CA ILE A 253 11.12 -16.21 4.23
C ILE A 253 10.53 -17.24 3.27
N LEU A 254 10.39 -16.93 1.99
CA LEU A 254 9.84 -17.88 1.02
C LEU A 254 10.74 -19.10 0.81
N ARG A 255 12.07 -18.92 0.85
CA ARG A 255 13.02 -20.03 0.78
C ARG A 255 12.95 -20.90 2.03
N GLU A 256 12.98 -20.31 3.23
CA GLU A 256 12.88 -21.07 4.48
C GLU A 256 11.55 -21.83 4.58
N LEU A 257 10.44 -21.21 4.22
CA LEU A 257 9.14 -21.89 4.15
C LEU A 257 9.15 -23.06 3.18
N SER A 258 9.86 -22.95 2.04
CA SER A 258 9.93 -24.01 1.03
C SER A 258 10.68 -25.27 1.50
N GLU A 259 11.47 -25.17 2.57
CA GLU A 259 12.14 -26.32 3.20
C GLU A 259 11.18 -27.15 4.09
N VAL A 260 10.06 -26.54 4.53
CA VAL A 260 9.15 -27.17 5.50
C VAL A 260 7.74 -27.41 4.97
N CYS A 261 7.31 -26.71 3.91
CA CYS A 261 5.98 -26.88 3.32
C CYS A 261 5.95 -26.46 1.84
N ASP A 262 4.84 -26.81 1.16
CA ASP A 262 4.59 -26.33 -0.20
C ASP A 262 4.39 -24.81 -0.22
N VAL A 263 5.15 -24.10 -1.07
CA VAL A 263 5.05 -22.64 -1.26
C VAL A 263 4.75 -22.32 -2.71
N THR A 264 3.75 -21.48 -2.94
CA THR A 264 3.44 -20.92 -4.26
C THR A 264 3.58 -19.39 -4.23
N LEU A 265 4.39 -18.86 -5.13
CA LEU A 265 4.62 -17.43 -5.33
C LEU A 265 3.93 -16.96 -6.62
N TYR A 266 3.01 -16.00 -6.51
CA TYR A 266 2.41 -15.29 -7.64
C TYR A 266 3.06 -13.92 -7.78
N THR A 267 3.82 -13.70 -8.87
CA THR A 267 4.64 -12.49 -9.02
C THR A 267 4.87 -12.10 -10.47
N GLN A 268 5.15 -10.81 -10.67
CA GLN A 268 5.73 -10.29 -11.92
C GLN A 268 7.26 -10.24 -11.87
N SER A 269 7.87 -10.50 -10.71
CA SER A 269 9.32 -10.49 -10.54
C SER A 269 9.95 -11.66 -11.27
N SER A 270 11.10 -11.42 -11.89
CA SER A 270 11.90 -12.43 -12.62
C SER A 270 13.35 -12.41 -12.15
N GLY A 271 14.14 -13.41 -12.59
CA GLY A 271 15.57 -13.42 -12.35
C GLY A 271 16.03 -13.77 -10.93
N CYS A 272 15.12 -14.26 -10.06
CA CYS A 272 15.47 -14.74 -8.72
C CYS A 272 15.44 -16.28 -8.68
N ASP A 273 16.49 -16.88 -8.13
CA ASP A 273 16.50 -18.33 -7.84
C ASP A 273 15.59 -18.61 -6.63
N MET A 274 14.44 -19.23 -6.91
CA MET A 274 13.42 -19.60 -5.94
C MET A 274 13.28 -21.14 -5.85
N ARG A 275 14.42 -21.84 -5.67
CA ARG A 275 14.40 -23.30 -5.51
C ARG A 275 13.45 -23.70 -4.39
N GLY A 276 12.68 -24.77 -4.62
CA GLY A 276 11.66 -25.24 -3.68
C GLY A 276 10.32 -24.47 -3.75
N VAL A 277 10.31 -23.26 -4.30
CA VAL A 277 9.11 -22.43 -4.44
C VAL A 277 8.50 -22.60 -5.83
N ARG A 278 7.20 -22.87 -5.89
CA ARG A 278 6.45 -22.89 -7.14
C ARG A 278 6.13 -21.49 -7.60
N VAL A 279 6.89 -20.96 -8.55
CA VAL A 279 6.67 -19.62 -9.12
C VAL A 279 5.58 -19.67 -10.19
N ARG A 280 4.64 -18.73 -10.12
CA ARG A 280 3.55 -18.52 -11.08
C ARG A 280 3.49 -17.07 -11.51
N GLU A 281 2.90 -16.81 -12.67
CA GLU A 281 2.61 -15.44 -13.11
C GLU A 281 1.64 -14.73 -12.15
N TYR A 282 1.70 -13.42 -12.15
CA TYR A 282 0.79 -12.58 -11.38
C TYR A 282 -0.64 -12.75 -11.91
N ILE A 283 -1.59 -12.87 -11.00
CA ILE A 283 -3.00 -13.14 -11.33
C ILE A 283 -3.83 -11.85 -11.21
N ASP A 284 -4.97 -11.83 -11.92
CA ASP A 284 -5.87 -10.69 -11.95
C ASP A 284 -6.42 -10.33 -10.55
N TYR A 285 -6.37 -9.03 -10.22
CA TYR A 285 -6.75 -8.49 -8.91
C TYR A 285 -8.24 -8.70 -8.60
N GLU A 286 -9.11 -8.42 -9.58
CA GLU A 286 -10.55 -8.48 -9.34
C GLU A 286 -11.12 -9.89 -9.49
N ARG A 287 -10.57 -10.68 -10.42
CA ARG A 287 -11.11 -11.97 -10.81
C ARG A 287 -10.49 -13.15 -10.06
N ASP A 288 -9.17 -13.28 -10.12
CA ASP A 288 -8.48 -14.51 -9.72
C ASP A 288 -7.93 -14.45 -8.29
N MET A 289 -7.50 -13.27 -7.86
CA MET A 289 -6.89 -13.07 -6.55
C MET A 289 -7.82 -13.42 -5.38
N PRO A 290 -9.09 -13.00 -5.34
CA PRO A 290 -10.01 -13.39 -4.26
C PRO A 290 -10.22 -14.90 -4.19
N VAL A 291 -10.34 -15.55 -5.35
CA VAL A 291 -10.52 -17.02 -5.44
C VAL A 291 -9.28 -17.74 -4.92
N MET A 292 -8.09 -17.27 -5.29
CA MET A 292 -6.82 -17.83 -4.79
C MET A 292 -6.70 -17.68 -3.27
N PHE A 293 -7.01 -16.50 -2.70
CA PHE A 293 -6.94 -16.31 -1.26
C PHE A 293 -7.92 -17.20 -0.48
N ALA A 294 -9.15 -17.35 -0.98
CA ALA A 294 -10.15 -18.22 -0.35
C ALA A 294 -9.78 -19.71 -0.43
N ASN A 295 -8.97 -20.12 -1.44
CA ASN A 295 -8.59 -21.51 -1.70
C ASN A 295 -7.12 -21.82 -1.36
N SER A 296 -6.45 -20.96 -0.60
CA SER A 296 -5.12 -21.21 -0.06
C SER A 296 -5.22 -21.56 1.42
N ALA A 297 -4.44 -22.58 1.86
CA ALA A 297 -4.41 -22.95 3.27
C ALA A 297 -3.90 -21.77 4.11
N ILE A 298 -2.79 -21.19 3.70
CA ILE A 298 -2.20 -20.01 4.35
C ILE A 298 -1.91 -18.96 3.28
N ASN A 299 -2.29 -17.71 3.55
CA ASN A 299 -1.90 -16.56 2.74
C ASN A 299 -0.87 -15.75 3.53
N LEU A 300 0.35 -15.72 3.02
CA LEU A 300 1.45 -14.98 3.60
C LEU A 300 1.41 -13.51 3.18
N ASN A 301 1.58 -12.62 4.13
CA ASN A 301 1.89 -11.22 3.89
C ASN A 301 3.25 -10.87 4.48
N VAL A 302 4.11 -10.24 3.68
CA VAL A 302 5.38 -9.65 4.09
C VAL A 302 5.33 -8.17 3.74
N THR A 303 5.01 -7.34 4.73
CA THR A 303 4.84 -5.90 4.58
C THR A 303 6.15 -5.23 4.18
N LEU A 304 6.09 -4.26 3.29
CA LEU A 304 7.25 -3.43 2.95
C LEU A 304 7.74 -2.65 4.17
N ARG A 305 9.05 -2.56 4.38
CA ARG A 305 9.66 -1.74 5.44
C ARG A 305 9.37 -0.24 5.34
N ASN A 306 8.87 0.20 4.19
CA ASN A 306 8.40 1.57 4.01
C ASN A 306 7.07 1.85 4.74
N ILE A 307 6.26 0.83 4.99
CA ILE A 307 5.03 0.91 5.81
C ILE A 307 5.43 0.65 7.25
N ARG A 308 5.23 1.63 8.14
CA ARG A 308 5.68 1.55 9.53
C ARG A 308 4.62 0.99 10.46
N THR A 309 3.42 1.53 10.42
CA THR A 309 2.31 1.11 11.30
C THR A 309 1.10 0.64 10.53
N GLY A 310 0.90 1.17 9.31
CA GLY A 310 -0.30 0.99 8.53
C GLY A 310 -0.58 -0.45 8.09
N ILE A 311 -1.85 -0.79 7.99
CA ILE A 311 -2.30 -2.10 7.50
C ILE A 311 -2.15 -2.13 5.97
N PRO A 312 -1.30 -3.00 5.40
CA PRO A 312 -1.15 -3.09 3.95
C PRO A 312 -2.44 -3.63 3.30
N LEU A 313 -2.76 -3.11 2.11
CA LEU A 313 -3.96 -3.53 1.35
C LEU A 313 -4.04 -5.05 1.21
N ARG A 314 -2.91 -5.71 0.99
CA ARG A 314 -2.83 -7.17 0.85
C ARG A 314 -3.38 -7.94 2.06
N ALA A 315 -3.13 -7.46 3.28
CA ALA A 315 -3.66 -8.09 4.49
C ALA A 315 -5.20 -7.99 4.52
N LEU A 316 -5.74 -6.83 4.16
CA LEU A 316 -7.18 -6.61 4.06
C LEU A 316 -7.81 -7.46 2.94
N ASP A 317 -7.17 -7.52 1.76
CA ASP A 317 -7.62 -8.35 0.63
C ASP A 317 -7.73 -9.84 1.01
N ILE A 318 -6.71 -10.38 1.71
CA ILE A 318 -6.68 -11.77 2.16
C ILE A 318 -7.86 -12.03 3.10
N MET A 319 -8.01 -11.22 4.13
CA MET A 319 -9.07 -11.38 5.12
C MET A 319 -10.46 -11.12 4.52
N GLY A 320 -10.56 -10.13 3.62
CA GLY A 320 -11.78 -9.82 2.89
C GLY A 320 -12.25 -10.94 1.96
N ALA A 321 -11.34 -11.79 1.50
CA ALA A 321 -11.65 -13.01 0.74
C ALA A 321 -11.94 -14.23 1.66
N GLY A 322 -11.96 -14.07 2.98
CA GLY A 322 -12.10 -15.18 3.92
C GLY A 322 -10.86 -16.07 4.00
N GLY A 323 -9.71 -15.61 3.51
CA GLY A 323 -8.43 -16.30 3.58
C GLY A 323 -7.78 -16.19 4.96
N PHE A 324 -7.04 -17.22 5.36
CA PHE A 324 -6.23 -17.17 6.58
C PHE A 324 -5.00 -16.30 6.33
N LEU A 325 -4.83 -15.25 7.16
CA LEU A 325 -3.70 -14.33 7.10
C LEU A 325 -2.60 -14.74 8.06
N LEU A 326 -1.39 -15.00 7.52
CA LEU A 326 -0.14 -15.07 8.26
C LEU A 326 0.71 -13.87 7.84
N THR A 327 1.03 -12.95 8.76
CA THR A 327 1.69 -11.68 8.44
C THR A 327 2.84 -11.38 9.40
N ASN A 328 3.85 -10.63 8.94
CA ASN A 328 4.78 -10.00 9.88
C ASN A 328 4.03 -9.04 10.81
N TYR A 329 4.59 -8.77 11.98
CA TYR A 329 3.99 -7.86 12.97
C TYR A 329 3.58 -6.52 12.33
N CYS A 330 2.34 -6.10 12.58
CA CYS A 330 1.78 -4.84 12.12
C CYS A 330 1.04 -4.17 13.29
N PRO A 331 1.53 -3.04 13.81
CA PRO A 331 0.96 -2.38 14.98
C PRO A 331 -0.54 -2.07 14.84
N GLU A 332 -0.96 -1.48 13.72
CA GLU A 332 -2.36 -1.09 13.51
C GLU A 332 -3.32 -2.29 13.40
N LEU A 333 -2.87 -3.47 12.95
CA LEU A 333 -3.74 -4.65 13.00
C LEU A 333 -4.17 -4.95 14.44
N ASN A 334 -3.25 -4.83 15.41
CA ASN A 334 -3.55 -5.09 16.82
C ASN A 334 -4.44 -4.01 17.48
N GLU A 335 -4.55 -2.81 16.87
CA GLU A 335 -5.50 -1.78 17.33
C GLU A 335 -6.96 -2.13 16.98
N TYR A 336 -7.17 -2.82 15.86
CA TYR A 336 -8.50 -3.13 15.34
C TYR A 336 -8.93 -4.58 15.54
N MET A 337 -7.98 -5.50 15.67
CA MET A 337 -8.18 -6.94 15.65
C MET A 337 -7.36 -7.65 16.75
N THR A 338 -7.67 -8.88 17.02
CA THR A 338 -6.99 -9.69 18.06
C THR A 338 -6.14 -10.77 17.40
N GLU A 339 -4.83 -10.75 17.65
CA GLU A 339 -3.92 -11.80 17.22
C GLU A 339 -4.31 -13.17 17.80
N GLY A 340 -4.13 -14.24 17.03
CA GLY A 340 -4.53 -15.60 17.35
C GLY A 340 -6.04 -15.86 17.27
N LYS A 341 -6.86 -14.81 17.08
CA LYS A 341 -8.30 -14.90 16.94
C LYS A 341 -8.81 -14.48 15.56
N ASP A 342 -8.32 -13.35 15.05
CA ASP A 342 -8.78 -12.73 13.81
C ASP A 342 -7.72 -12.85 12.70
N PHE A 343 -6.45 -12.94 13.06
CA PHE A 343 -5.28 -13.15 12.20
C PHE A 343 -4.14 -13.76 13.00
N VAL A 344 -3.04 -14.12 12.31
CA VAL A 344 -1.80 -14.61 12.96
C VAL A 344 -0.61 -13.80 12.48
N SER A 345 0.23 -13.34 13.41
CA SER A 345 1.49 -12.68 13.07
C SER A 345 2.69 -13.55 13.37
N TYR A 346 3.82 -13.23 12.72
CA TYR A 346 5.12 -13.84 13.00
C TYR A 346 6.16 -12.74 13.27
N ILE A 347 7.19 -13.09 14.04
CA ILE A 347 8.26 -12.17 14.43
C ILE A 347 9.51 -12.32 13.55
N ASP A 348 9.82 -13.54 13.10
CA ASP A 348 10.95 -13.85 12.23
C ASP A 348 10.62 -15.02 11.30
N ALA A 349 11.57 -15.42 10.46
CA ALA A 349 11.37 -16.49 9.48
C ALA A 349 11.17 -17.87 10.15
N GLY A 350 11.86 -18.14 11.26
CA GLY A 350 11.70 -19.38 12.03
C GLY A 350 10.29 -19.51 12.62
N ASP A 351 9.80 -18.46 13.30
CA ASP A 351 8.44 -18.39 13.82
C ASP A 351 7.39 -18.48 12.70
N CYS A 352 7.68 -17.88 11.54
CA CYS A 352 6.83 -18.00 10.35
C CYS A 352 6.72 -19.46 9.90
N CYS A 353 7.84 -20.18 9.83
CA CYS A 353 7.88 -21.61 9.46
C CYS A 353 7.13 -22.49 10.46
N GLU A 354 7.35 -22.31 11.76
CA GLU A 354 6.66 -23.06 12.82
C GLU A 354 5.15 -22.85 12.75
N LYS A 355 4.68 -21.61 12.64
CA LYS A 355 3.27 -21.26 12.50
C LYS A 355 2.66 -21.80 11.21
N ALA A 356 3.40 -21.74 10.10
CA ALA A 356 2.92 -22.29 8.84
C ALA A 356 2.67 -23.80 8.94
N VAL A 357 3.61 -24.58 9.48
CA VAL A 357 3.44 -26.01 9.68
C VAL A 357 2.28 -26.29 10.61
N TYR A 358 2.21 -25.61 11.76
CA TYR A 358 1.12 -25.77 12.73
C TYR A 358 -0.25 -25.54 12.09
N TYR A 359 -0.46 -24.42 11.43
CA TYR A 359 -1.77 -24.08 10.86
C TYR A 359 -2.12 -24.86 9.59
N ILE A 360 -1.17 -25.45 8.88
CA ILE A 360 -1.45 -26.42 7.80
C ILE A 360 -2.12 -27.67 8.40
N GLU A 361 -1.65 -28.16 9.54
CA GLU A 361 -2.15 -29.34 10.23
C GLU A 361 -3.45 -29.07 11.02
N HIS A 362 -3.66 -27.83 11.49
CA HIS A 362 -4.81 -27.45 12.33
C HIS A 362 -5.90 -26.71 11.54
N GLU A 363 -6.46 -27.38 10.54
CA GLU A 363 -7.42 -26.78 9.58
C GLU A 363 -8.64 -26.16 10.25
N ALA A 364 -9.22 -26.79 11.27
CA ALA A 364 -10.42 -26.29 11.94
C ALA A 364 -10.17 -24.96 12.66
N GLU A 365 -9.03 -24.83 13.34
CA GLU A 365 -8.62 -23.60 14.00
C GLU A 365 -8.31 -22.50 12.99
N ARG A 366 -7.53 -22.84 11.95
CA ARG A 366 -7.21 -21.94 10.85
C ARG A 366 -8.47 -21.35 10.18
N LYS A 367 -9.46 -22.19 9.86
CA LYS A 367 -10.72 -21.74 9.27
C LYS A 367 -11.52 -20.84 10.21
N LYS A 368 -11.50 -21.10 11.51
CA LYS A 368 -12.15 -20.25 12.50
C LYS A 368 -11.52 -18.87 12.57
N ILE A 369 -10.18 -18.80 12.59
CA ILE A 369 -9.44 -17.53 12.58
C ILE A 369 -9.75 -16.75 11.30
N ALA A 370 -9.71 -17.41 10.13
CA ALA A 370 -10.03 -16.78 8.84
C ALA A 370 -11.46 -16.21 8.82
N ALA A 371 -12.45 -16.95 9.33
CA ALA A 371 -13.83 -16.48 9.42
C ALA A 371 -13.97 -15.25 10.35
N ASN A 372 -13.33 -15.28 11.51
CA ASN A 372 -13.34 -14.14 12.43
C ASN A 372 -12.70 -12.90 11.76
N GLY A 373 -11.56 -13.08 11.09
CA GLY A 373 -10.89 -12.00 10.35
C GLY A 373 -11.79 -11.40 9.26
N HIS A 374 -12.49 -12.25 8.51
CA HIS A 374 -13.45 -11.81 7.49
C HIS A 374 -14.60 -10.98 8.11
N ASP A 375 -15.16 -11.42 9.23
CA ASP A 375 -16.21 -10.68 9.95
C ASP A 375 -15.72 -9.29 10.37
N ARG A 376 -14.47 -9.19 10.85
CA ARG A 376 -13.85 -7.89 11.20
C ARG A 376 -13.70 -6.96 10.00
N ILE A 377 -13.34 -7.51 8.83
CA ILE A 377 -13.27 -6.72 7.61
C ILE A 377 -14.66 -6.17 7.24
N LEU A 378 -15.71 -6.99 7.30
CA LEU A 378 -17.09 -6.58 7.05
C LEU A 378 -17.51 -5.43 7.97
N ASP A 379 -17.14 -5.50 9.24
CA ASP A 379 -17.55 -4.50 10.25
C ASP A 379 -16.83 -3.15 10.08
N MET A 380 -15.58 -3.12 9.60
CA MET A 380 -14.74 -1.92 9.76
C MET A 380 -13.99 -1.47 8.51
N PHE A 381 -13.70 -2.35 7.54
CA PHE A 381 -12.75 -2.08 6.45
C PHE A 381 -13.35 -2.20 5.06
N THR A 382 -14.68 -2.08 4.92
CA THR A 382 -15.30 -1.96 3.60
C THR A 382 -15.15 -0.54 3.05
N TYR A 383 -15.19 -0.39 1.72
CA TYR A 383 -15.15 0.94 1.10
C TYR A 383 -16.29 1.83 1.58
N GLU A 384 -17.48 1.27 1.82
CA GLU A 384 -18.62 2.02 2.33
C GLU A 384 -18.34 2.62 3.71
N HIS A 385 -17.69 1.87 4.60
CA HIS A 385 -17.30 2.35 5.93
C HIS A 385 -16.25 3.47 5.84
N GLN A 386 -15.22 3.28 5.02
CA GLN A 386 -14.14 4.26 4.92
C GLN A 386 -14.57 5.53 4.20
N ILE A 387 -15.33 5.42 3.12
CA ILE A 387 -15.90 6.58 2.41
C ILE A 387 -16.82 7.40 3.34
N LYS A 388 -17.66 6.72 4.13
CA LYS A 388 -18.48 7.41 5.13
C LYS A 388 -17.62 8.18 6.14
N LYS A 389 -16.60 7.52 6.74
CA LYS A 389 -15.69 8.17 7.69
C LYS A 389 -14.98 9.37 7.06
N MET A 390 -14.52 9.24 5.83
CA MET A 390 -13.86 10.31 5.06
C MET A 390 -14.78 11.53 4.94
N PHE A 391 -16.01 11.34 4.48
CA PHE A 391 -16.94 12.45 4.31
C PHE A 391 -17.49 13.01 5.62
N ASP A 392 -17.57 12.21 6.68
CA ASP A 392 -17.91 12.71 8.02
C ASP A 392 -16.82 13.65 8.58
N VAL A 393 -15.54 13.39 8.28
CA VAL A 393 -14.43 14.31 8.59
C VAL A 393 -14.55 15.59 7.77
N ILE A 394 -14.68 15.50 6.46
CA ILE A 394 -14.76 16.66 5.56
C ILE A 394 -15.92 17.59 5.94
N ARG A 395 -17.10 17.03 6.27
CA ARG A 395 -18.28 17.83 6.68
C ARG A 395 -18.11 18.59 7.99
N LYS A 396 -17.23 18.13 8.87
CA LYS A 396 -16.96 18.82 10.15
C LYS A 396 -15.98 19.98 9.98
N GLU A 397 -15.17 19.94 8.94
CA GLU A 397 -14.12 20.92 8.67
C GLU A 397 -14.57 22.03 7.69
N LEU A 398 -15.61 21.76 6.87
CA LEU A 398 -16.24 22.74 5.96
C LEU A 398 -17.42 23.44 6.63
#